data_9e06eb3c0cdb58fcd9b97b05dfa746ea
#
_entry.id   9e06eb3c0cdb58fcd9b97b05dfa746ea
#
_cell.length_a   1.000
_cell.length_b   1.000
_cell.length_c   1.000
_cell.angle_alpha   90.00
_cell.angle_beta   90.00
_cell.angle_gamma   90.00
#
_symmetry.space_group_name_H-M   'P 1'
#
loop_
_entity.id
_entity.type
_entity.pdbx_description
1 polymer ?
#
loop_
_entity_poly.entity_id
_entity_poly.type
_entity_poly.pdbx_seq_one_letter_code
_entity_poly.pdbx_strand_id
1 'polypeptide(L)'
;MFDILKDELVGLMIRLSGEYRDGIPAVRLSQSNMKIFYNLCKEHELEGVVASHILEDGLCELPEYWKEDYLKEKERIEYFKTKTEQICTEMKKNGIPMIILKNGGIMTDIISDTAACPMEDIDSFIQKDNFLKAHEILLDNGFEFKFRSEFEKENLQEAFLDGSTEYFMPMPDGGNMWFELSHRAIAGRWIRPDKEPDTDELFRRFYYADNTDIGILSPEDNL
;
A
#
# COMPACT_ATOMS: atom_id res chain seq x y z
N MET A 1 -14.24 34.79 6.82
CA MET A 1 -14.24 34.42 5.36
C MET A 1 -13.28 33.25 5.06
N PHE A 2 -12.07 33.23 5.60
CA PHE A 2 -11.13 32.10 5.42
C PHE A 2 -11.63 30.77 5.99
N ASP A 3 -12.28 30.78 7.15
CA ASP A 3 -12.76 29.54 7.79
C ASP A 3 -13.88 28.86 6.99
N ILE A 4 -14.82 29.63 6.44
CA ILE A 4 -15.93 29.07 5.63
C ILE A 4 -15.40 28.39 4.36
N LEU A 5 -14.45 29.00 3.67
CA LEU A 5 -13.83 28.39 2.48
C LEU A 5 -13.09 27.10 2.84
N LYS A 6 -12.38 27.07 3.96
CA LYS A 6 -11.67 25.88 4.42
C LYS A 6 -12.64 24.74 4.71
N ASP A 7 -13.75 25.02 5.39
CA ASP A 7 -14.79 24.02 5.67
C ASP A 7 -15.44 23.48 4.41
N GLU A 8 -15.68 24.32 3.39
CA GLU A 8 -16.20 23.89 2.08
C GLU A 8 -15.20 22.99 1.35
N LEU A 9 -13.90 23.31 1.38
CA LEU A 9 -12.85 22.49 0.75
C LEU A 9 -12.65 21.16 1.48
N VAL A 10 -12.71 21.13 2.81
CA VAL A 10 -12.71 19.88 3.60
C VAL A 10 -13.92 19.03 3.25
N GLY A 11 -15.11 19.61 3.18
CA GLY A 11 -16.31 18.90 2.76
C GLY A 11 -16.21 18.32 1.34
N LEU A 12 -15.60 19.06 0.40
CA LEU A 12 -15.35 18.60 -0.95
C LEU A 12 -14.32 17.44 -0.97
N MET A 13 -13.23 17.57 -0.21
CA MET A 13 -12.21 16.51 -0.08
C MET A 13 -12.83 15.22 0.44
N ILE A 14 -13.59 15.26 1.52
CA ILE A 14 -14.26 14.07 2.10
C ILE A 14 -15.20 13.43 1.10
N ARG A 15 -15.96 14.20 0.33
CA ARG A 15 -16.87 13.65 -0.69
C ARG A 15 -16.13 13.05 -1.85
N LEU A 16 -15.03 13.65 -2.30
CA LEU A 16 -14.22 13.17 -3.41
C LEU A 16 -13.30 12.00 -3.02
N SER A 17 -12.98 11.81 -1.75
CA SER A 17 -12.22 10.63 -1.29
C SER A 17 -13.10 9.41 -1.04
N GLY A 18 -14.43 9.57 -0.99
CA GLY A 18 -15.37 8.49 -0.71
C GLY A 18 -15.79 7.72 -1.97
N GLU A 19 -16.39 6.56 -1.75
CA GLU A 19 -16.91 5.69 -2.80
C GLU A 19 -18.23 6.23 -3.42
N TYR A 20 -19.07 6.89 -2.61
CA TYR A 20 -20.36 7.44 -3.03
C TYR A 20 -20.20 8.87 -3.52
N ARG A 21 -19.88 9.03 -4.80
CA ARG A 21 -19.64 10.34 -5.43
C ARG A 21 -20.81 10.87 -6.26
N ASP A 22 -21.93 10.16 -6.27
CA ASP A 22 -23.11 10.54 -7.03
C ASP A 22 -23.58 11.96 -6.71
N GLY A 23 -23.81 12.75 -7.76
CA GLY A 23 -24.33 14.13 -7.64
C GLY A 23 -23.30 15.15 -7.18
N ILE A 24 -21.99 14.86 -7.21
CA ILE A 24 -20.96 15.90 -7.06
C ILE A 24 -20.98 16.75 -8.34
N PRO A 25 -21.25 18.07 -8.24
CA PRO A 25 -21.22 18.92 -9.41
C PRO A 25 -19.79 19.11 -9.90
N ALA A 26 -19.65 19.53 -11.17
CA ALA A 26 -18.36 19.90 -11.71
C ALA A 26 -17.62 20.87 -10.77
N VAL A 27 -16.37 20.54 -10.44
CA VAL A 27 -15.56 21.34 -9.50
C VAL A 27 -15.11 22.63 -10.17
N ARG A 28 -15.59 23.76 -9.67
CA ARG A 28 -15.25 25.11 -10.20
C ARG A 28 -14.54 25.91 -9.14
N LEU A 29 -13.25 25.68 -9.00
CA LEU A 29 -12.38 26.47 -8.11
C LEU A 29 -11.55 27.46 -8.92
N SER A 30 -11.28 28.64 -8.33
CA SER A 30 -10.22 29.51 -8.87
C SER A 30 -8.86 28.83 -8.76
N GLN A 31 -7.88 29.26 -9.53
CA GLN A 31 -6.52 28.70 -9.47
C GLN A 31 -5.94 28.74 -8.03
N SER A 32 -6.18 29.82 -7.31
CA SER A 32 -5.74 29.95 -5.90
C SER A 32 -6.43 28.94 -4.98
N ASN A 33 -7.74 28.77 -5.11
CA ASN A 33 -8.51 27.81 -4.31
C ASN A 33 -8.17 26.36 -4.67
N MET A 34 -7.90 26.07 -5.94
CA MET A 34 -7.43 24.78 -6.38
C MET A 34 -6.07 24.42 -5.77
N LYS A 35 -5.15 25.40 -5.64
CA LYS A 35 -3.87 25.15 -4.97
C LYS A 35 -4.04 24.91 -3.46
N ILE A 36 -4.97 25.64 -2.82
CA ILE A 36 -5.30 25.39 -1.41
C ILE A 36 -5.91 24.01 -1.24
N PHE A 37 -6.82 23.61 -2.13
CA PHE A 37 -7.46 22.31 -2.12
C PHE A 37 -6.47 21.16 -2.32
N TYR A 38 -5.58 21.28 -3.30
CA TYR A 38 -4.50 20.32 -3.51
C TYR A 38 -3.61 20.15 -2.27
N ASN A 39 -3.18 21.28 -1.65
CA ASN A 39 -2.35 21.22 -0.46
C ASN A 39 -3.09 20.56 0.72
N LEU A 40 -4.39 20.80 0.84
CA LEU A 40 -5.24 20.15 1.85
C LEU A 40 -5.30 18.62 1.60
N CYS A 41 -5.52 18.20 0.37
CA CYS A 41 -5.50 16.78 0.03
C CYS A 41 -4.14 16.14 0.35
N LYS A 42 -3.05 16.84 0.02
CA LYS A 42 -1.68 16.36 0.28
C LYS A 42 -1.35 16.27 1.78
N GLU A 43 -1.85 17.21 2.60
CA GLU A 43 -1.71 17.16 4.06
C GLU A 43 -2.37 15.92 4.68
N HIS A 44 -3.39 15.38 4.00
CA HIS A 44 -4.13 14.20 4.43
C HIS A 44 -3.82 12.93 3.60
N GLU A 45 -2.81 12.97 2.73
CA GLU A 45 -2.42 11.84 1.85
C GLU A 45 -3.58 11.34 0.97
N LEU A 46 -4.46 12.26 0.53
CA LEU A 46 -5.63 11.98 -0.29
C LEU A 46 -5.51 12.55 -1.72
N GLU A 47 -4.39 13.18 -2.07
CA GLU A 47 -4.23 13.83 -3.37
C GLU A 47 -4.33 12.85 -4.55
N GLY A 48 -3.84 11.62 -4.39
CA GLY A 48 -3.93 10.56 -5.39
C GLY A 48 -5.37 10.09 -5.59
N VAL A 49 -6.07 9.77 -4.50
CA VAL A 49 -7.47 9.34 -4.51
C VAL A 49 -8.38 10.40 -5.12
N VAL A 50 -8.25 11.65 -4.65
CA VAL A 50 -9.07 12.77 -5.12
C VAL A 50 -8.79 13.08 -6.59
N ALA A 51 -7.53 13.01 -7.03
CA ALA A 51 -7.17 13.20 -8.43
C ALA A 51 -7.76 12.11 -9.32
N SER A 52 -7.63 10.85 -8.93
CA SER A 52 -8.22 9.71 -9.63
C SER A 52 -9.73 9.91 -9.84
N HIS A 53 -10.44 10.25 -8.78
CA HIS A 53 -11.89 10.44 -8.85
C HIS A 53 -12.32 11.68 -9.65
N ILE A 54 -11.56 12.77 -9.58
CA ILE A 54 -11.80 13.96 -10.44
C ILE A 54 -11.66 13.60 -11.91
N LEU A 55 -10.66 12.79 -12.27
CA LEU A 55 -10.42 12.37 -13.65
C LEU A 55 -11.45 11.35 -14.12
N GLU A 56 -11.79 10.36 -13.29
CA GLU A 56 -12.78 9.33 -13.59
C GLU A 56 -14.16 9.93 -13.85
N ASP A 57 -14.61 10.83 -12.99
CA ASP A 57 -15.91 11.46 -13.05
C ASP A 57 -15.96 12.70 -13.98
N GLY A 58 -14.81 13.11 -14.54
CA GLY A 58 -14.72 14.26 -15.45
C GLY A 58 -15.11 15.58 -14.80
N LEU A 59 -14.84 15.78 -13.52
CA LEU A 59 -15.34 16.91 -12.73
C LEU A 59 -14.63 18.22 -13.03
N CYS A 60 -13.34 18.17 -13.36
CA CYS A 60 -12.54 19.31 -13.86
C CYS A 60 -11.21 18.81 -14.42
N GLU A 61 -10.48 19.72 -15.09
CA GLU A 61 -9.07 19.49 -15.45
C GLU A 61 -8.18 19.69 -14.22
N LEU A 62 -7.27 18.75 -14.00
CA LEU A 62 -6.25 18.91 -12.95
C LEU A 62 -5.18 19.92 -13.41
N PRO A 63 -4.76 20.83 -12.52
CA PRO A 63 -3.59 21.67 -12.77
C PRO A 63 -2.34 20.81 -12.98
N GLU A 64 -1.40 21.29 -13.79
CA GLU A 64 -0.20 20.54 -14.20
C GLU A 64 0.58 19.99 -12.99
N TYR A 65 0.81 20.81 -11.96
CA TYR A 65 1.52 20.37 -10.74
C TYR A 65 0.84 19.20 -10.01
N TRP A 66 -0.52 19.11 -10.05
CA TRP A 66 -1.25 18.02 -9.42
C TRP A 66 -1.22 16.78 -10.31
N LYS A 67 -1.34 16.98 -11.62
CA LYS A 67 -1.27 15.91 -12.61
C LYS A 67 0.11 15.26 -12.62
N GLU A 68 1.19 16.04 -12.50
CA GLU A 68 2.56 15.53 -12.38
C GLU A 68 2.73 14.66 -11.13
N ASP A 69 2.29 15.13 -9.96
CA ASP A 69 2.35 14.37 -8.71
C ASP A 69 1.51 13.08 -8.81
N TYR A 70 0.29 13.15 -9.37
CA TYR A 70 -0.57 12.00 -9.59
C TYR A 70 0.07 10.95 -10.51
N LEU A 71 0.65 11.35 -11.63
CA LEU A 71 1.30 10.43 -12.57
C LEU A 71 2.55 9.79 -11.94
N LYS A 72 3.33 10.56 -11.21
CA LYS A 72 4.52 10.07 -10.50
C LYS A 72 4.13 9.02 -9.46
N GLU A 73 3.08 9.28 -8.66
CA GLU A 73 2.60 8.32 -7.68
C GLU A 73 2.07 7.06 -8.36
N LYS A 74 1.32 7.20 -9.45
CA LYS A 74 0.84 6.07 -10.24
C LYS A 74 1.97 5.16 -10.72
N GLU A 75 3.02 5.73 -11.32
CA GLU A 75 4.20 4.99 -11.78
C GLU A 75 4.90 4.28 -10.62
N ARG A 76 5.01 4.94 -9.47
CA ARG A 76 5.61 4.38 -8.27
C ARG A 76 4.84 3.16 -7.75
N ILE A 77 3.53 3.26 -7.62
CA ILE A 77 2.69 2.17 -7.13
C ILE A 77 2.58 1.03 -8.15
N GLU A 78 2.57 1.31 -9.44
CA GLU A 78 2.63 0.28 -10.48
C GLU A 78 3.97 -0.50 -10.44
N TYR A 79 5.06 0.17 -10.10
CA TYR A 79 6.33 -0.51 -9.85
C TYR A 79 6.24 -1.44 -8.64
N PHE A 80 5.66 -0.98 -7.53
CA PHE A 80 5.42 -1.81 -6.33
C PHE A 80 4.60 -3.04 -6.68
N LYS A 81 3.49 -2.87 -7.39
CA LYS A 81 2.61 -3.95 -7.84
C LYS A 81 3.38 -4.98 -8.67
N THR A 82 4.13 -4.51 -9.66
CA THR A 82 4.91 -5.39 -10.55
C THR A 82 5.97 -6.19 -9.77
N LYS A 83 6.68 -5.55 -8.86
CA LYS A 83 7.68 -6.21 -8.02
C LYS A 83 7.06 -7.21 -7.06
N THR A 84 5.96 -6.84 -6.43
CA THR A 84 5.21 -7.73 -5.54
C THR A 84 4.74 -8.98 -6.28
N GLU A 85 4.21 -8.85 -7.50
CA GLU A 85 3.79 -9.97 -8.32
C GLU A 85 4.97 -10.89 -8.69
N GLN A 86 6.13 -10.33 -9.05
CA GLN A 86 7.34 -11.09 -9.29
C GLN A 86 7.75 -11.92 -8.07
N ILE A 87 7.77 -11.31 -6.89
CA ILE A 87 8.11 -12.00 -5.64
C ILE A 87 7.08 -13.08 -5.31
N CYS A 88 5.79 -12.80 -5.38
CA CYS A 88 4.74 -13.79 -5.14
C CYS A 88 4.84 -14.97 -6.10
N THR A 89 5.16 -14.73 -7.37
CA THR A 89 5.38 -15.78 -8.36
C THR A 89 6.60 -16.67 -8.00
N GLU A 90 7.71 -16.07 -7.58
CA GLU A 90 8.88 -16.85 -7.14
C GLU A 90 8.61 -17.62 -5.85
N MET A 91 7.89 -17.02 -4.88
CA MET A 91 7.46 -17.71 -3.67
C MET A 91 6.59 -18.93 -4.00
N LYS A 92 5.58 -18.75 -4.85
CA LYS A 92 4.68 -19.83 -5.28
C LYS A 92 5.40 -20.97 -6.01
N LYS A 93 6.34 -20.66 -6.92
CA LYS A 93 7.20 -21.67 -7.58
C LYS A 93 8.00 -22.50 -6.58
N ASN A 94 8.34 -21.93 -5.46
CA ASN A 94 9.05 -22.56 -4.37
C ASN A 94 8.15 -23.25 -3.34
N GLY A 95 6.83 -23.26 -3.56
CA GLY A 95 5.84 -23.87 -2.68
C GLY A 95 5.53 -23.05 -1.43
N ILE A 96 5.81 -21.73 -1.46
CA ILE A 96 5.56 -20.81 -0.36
C ILE A 96 4.32 -19.98 -0.70
N PRO A 97 3.16 -20.24 -0.11
CA PRO A 97 2.04 -19.32 -0.19
C PRO A 97 2.40 -18.03 0.55
N MET A 98 2.22 -16.90 -0.12
CA MET A 98 2.44 -15.57 0.44
C MET A 98 1.16 -14.75 0.32
N ILE A 99 0.79 -14.09 1.40
CA ILE A 99 -0.37 -13.19 1.49
C ILE A 99 0.15 -11.76 1.53
N ILE A 100 -0.38 -10.91 0.69
CA ILE A 100 -0.12 -9.48 0.72
C ILE A 100 -1.23 -8.81 1.51
N LEU A 101 -0.84 -7.99 2.47
CA LEU A 101 -1.75 -7.36 3.44
C LEU A 101 -1.97 -5.88 3.15
N LYS A 102 -2.88 -5.29 3.89
CA LYS A 102 -3.18 -3.84 3.90
C LYS A 102 -3.39 -3.28 2.48
N ASN A 103 -2.79 -2.11 2.20
CA ASN A 103 -2.91 -1.42 0.93
C ASN A 103 -2.41 -2.25 -0.26
N GLY A 104 -1.39 -3.07 -0.07
CA GLY A 104 -0.88 -3.97 -1.12
C GLY A 104 -1.91 -4.99 -1.58
N GLY A 105 -2.68 -5.59 -0.65
CA GLY A 105 -3.79 -6.48 -0.95
C GLY A 105 -4.97 -5.75 -1.61
N ILE A 106 -5.35 -4.59 -1.06
CA ILE A 106 -6.44 -3.75 -1.59
C ILE A 106 -6.14 -3.28 -3.01
N MET A 107 -4.92 -2.82 -3.27
CA MET A 107 -4.45 -2.41 -4.59
C MET A 107 -4.59 -3.52 -5.64
N THR A 108 -4.40 -4.75 -5.23
CA THR A 108 -4.37 -5.89 -6.17
C THR A 108 -5.77 -6.27 -6.66
N ASP A 109 -6.77 -6.21 -5.82
CA ASP A 109 -8.11 -6.76 -6.08
C ASP A 109 -9.21 -5.70 -6.24
N ILE A 110 -9.13 -4.59 -5.48
CA ILE A 110 -10.24 -3.65 -5.33
C ILE A 110 -10.01 -2.37 -6.11
N ILE A 111 -8.78 -1.85 -6.15
CA ILE A 111 -8.47 -0.54 -6.71
C ILE A 111 -8.00 -0.66 -8.14
N SER A 112 -8.72 -0.02 -9.07
CA SER A 112 -8.39 0.01 -10.50
C SER A 112 -7.30 1.02 -10.84
N ASP A 113 -7.20 2.13 -10.09
CA ASP A 113 -6.21 3.18 -10.29
C ASP A 113 -5.20 3.19 -9.16
N THR A 114 -3.97 2.77 -9.44
CA THR A 114 -2.90 2.60 -8.46
C THR A 114 -2.55 3.89 -7.73
N ALA A 115 -2.71 5.07 -8.35
CA ALA A 115 -2.51 6.35 -7.69
C ALA A 115 -3.51 6.62 -6.54
N ALA A 116 -4.65 5.91 -6.53
CA ALA A 116 -5.63 5.98 -5.45
C ALA A 116 -5.27 5.13 -4.22
N CYS A 117 -4.14 4.42 -4.27
CA CYS A 117 -3.69 3.55 -3.18
C CYS A 117 -2.25 3.88 -2.75
N PRO A 118 -1.99 5.08 -2.21
CA PRO A 118 -0.64 5.45 -1.78
C PRO A 118 -0.15 4.51 -0.68
N MET A 119 1.11 4.10 -0.78
CA MET A 119 1.78 3.26 0.20
C MET A 119 3.29 3.47 0.16
N GLU A 120 3.97 3.25 1.27
CA GLU A 120 5.44 3.34 1.36
C GLU A 120 6.12 1.98 1.43
N ASP A 121 5.35 0.95 1.75
CA ASP A 121 5.82 -0.42 1.90
C ASP A 121 4.79 -1.44 1.44
N ILE A 122 5.27 -2.66 1.27
CA ILE A 122 4.44 -3.85 1.06
C ILE A 122 4.54 -4.71 2.31
N ASP A 123 3.41 -4.90 2.96
CA ASP A 123 3.29 -5.86 4.06
C ASP A 123 2.97 -7.24 3.50
N SER A 124 3.76 -8.23 3.87
CA SER A 124 3.53 -9.61 3.44
C SER A 124 3.52 -10.59 4.62
N PHE A 125 2.80 -11.68 4.43
CA PHE A 125 2.62 -12.68 5.45
C PHE A 125 2.84 -14.09 4.90
N ILE A 126 3.64 -14.90 5.60
CA ILE A 126 3.96 -16.28 5.26
C ILE A 126 3.83 -17.20 6.47
N GLN A 127 3.78 -18.49 6.23
CA GLN A 127 3.89 -19.47 7.31
C GLN A 127 5.32 -19.49 7.86
N LYS A 128 5.44 -19.62 9.19
CA LYS A 128 6.72 -19.56 9.92
C LYS A 128 7.80 -20.47 9.37
N ASP A 129 7.44 -21.69 8.99
CA ASP A 129 8.40 -22.69 8.49
C ASP A 129 9.04 -22.29 7.14
N ASN A 130 8.42 -21.36 6.44
CA ASN A 130 8.91 -20.85 5.14
C ASN A 130 9.81 -19.60 5.27
N PHE A 131 9.96 -19.04 6.46
CA PHE A 131 10.61 -17.74 6.66
C PHE A 131 12.03 -17.65 6.11
N LEU A 132 12.90 -18.61 6.44
CA LEU A 132 14.30 -18.59 5.98
C LEU A 132 14.40 -18.74 4.45
N LYS A 133 13.57 -19.60 3.85
CA LYS A 133 13.54 -19.77 2.40
C LYS A 133 13.01 -18.52 1.69
N ALA A 134 12.00 -17.87 2.26
CA ALA A 134 11.48 -16.60 1.74
C ALA A 134 12.50 -15.46 1.86
N HIS A 135 13.27 -15.41 2.94
CA HIS A 135 14.40 -14.50 3.09
C HIS A 135 15.40 -14.64 1.93
N GLU A 136 15.85 -15.88 1.64
CA GLU A 136 16.78 -16.13 0.53
C GLU A 136 16.19 -15.68 -0.81
N ILE A 137 14.92 -15.97 -1.08
CA ILE A 137 14.24 -15.54 -2.31
C ILE A 137 14.23 -14.03 -2.45
N LEU A 138 13.96 -13.29 -1.37
CA LEU A 138 13.99 -11.82 -1.42
C LEU A 138 15.39 -11.30 -1.75
N LEU A 139 16.43 -11.82 -1.13
CA LEU A 139 17.82 -11.44 -1.43
C LEU A 139 18.18 -11.76 -2.89
N ASP A 140 17.82 -12.93 -3.40
CA ASP A 140 18.07 -13.33 -4.79
C ASP A 140 17.33 -12.46 -5.82
N ASN A 141 16.23 -11.82 -5.39
CA ASN A 141 15.47 -10.87 -6.21
C ASN A 141 15.89 -9.39 -6.03
N GLY A 142 17.03 -9.17 -5.37
CA GLY A 142 17.68 -7.87 -5.30
C GLY A 142 17.24 -6.98 -4.13
N PHE A 143 16.50 -7.54 -3.19
CA PHE A 143 16.25 -6.85 -1.92
C PHE A 143 17.45 -6.98 -0.98
N GLU A 144 17.69 -5.94 -0.18
CA GLU A 144 18.65 -5.94 0.90
C GLU A 144 17.93 -6.14 2.23
N PHE A 145 18.43 -7.05 3.07
CA PHE A 145 17.94 -7.19 4.46
C PHE A 145 18.33 -5.97 5.26
N LYS A 146 17.38 -5.14 5.61
CA LYS A 146 17.61 -3.85 6.27
C LYS A 146 16.35 -3.37 6.97
N PHE A 147 16.50 -2.80 8.16
CA PHE A 147 15.42 -2.14 8.89
C PHE A 147 15.39 -0.62 8.63
N ARG A 148 14.20 -0.03 8.62
CA ARG A 148 14.02 1.44 8.59
C ARG A 148 14.47 2.10 9.89
N SER A 149 14.28 1.39 11.00
CA SER A 149 14.63 1.86 12.33
C SER A 149 16.13 1.73 12.59
N GLU A 150 16.81 2.82 12.93
CA GLU A 150 18.21 2.81 13.36
C GLU A 150 18.45 2.06 14.69
N PHE A 151 17.39 1.74 15.42
CA PHE A 151 17.45 1.01 16.69
C PHE A 151 17.37 -0.51 16.50
N GLU A 152 17.00 -0.96 15.32
CA GLU A 152 16.93 -2.37 14.97
C GLU A 152 18.21 -2.77 14.21
N LYS A 153 18.71 -3.95 14.52
CA LYS A 153 19.93 -4.48 13.91
C LYS A 153 19.56 -5.55 12.89
N GLU A 154 20.31 -5.59 11.81
CA GLU A 154 20.20 -6.63 10.79
C GLU A 154 20.65 -7.99 11.38
N ASN A 155 19.80 -8.56 12.24
CA ASN A 155 19.99 -9.86 12.87
C ASN A 155 18.79 -10.76 12.53
N LEU A 156 19.00 -11.65 11.58
CA LEU A 156 17.94 -12.54 11.06
C LEU A 156 17.34 -13.44 12.14
N GLN A 157 18.16 -13.88 13.13
CA GLN A 157 17.65 -14.71 14.21
C GLN A 157 16.73 -13.94 15.16
N GLU A 158 17.06 -12.70 15.47
CA GLU A 158 16.21 -11.82 16.28
C GLU A 158 14.92 -11.50 15.53
N ALA A 159 15.00 -11.13 14.25
CA ALA A 159 13.86 -10.88 13.39
C ALA A 159 12.91 -12.09 13.30
N PHE A 160 13.47 -13.28 13.16
CA PHE A 160 12.67 -14.52 13.18
C PHE A 160 11.96 -14.73 14.53
N LEU A 161 12.60 -14.43 15.65
CA LEU A 161 11.98 -14.54 16.98
C LEU A 161 10.89 -13.48 17.20
N ASP A 162 11.12 -12.28 16.70
CA ASP A 162 10.17 -11.16 16.78
C ASP A 162 8.97 -11.34 15.82
N GLY A 163 9.14 -12.12 14.73
CA GLY A 163 8.06 -12.51 13.83
C GLY A 163 7.92 -11.68 12.58
N SER A 164 8.78 -10.67 12.37
CA SER A 164 8.83 -9.88 11.13
C SER A 164 10.24 -9.40 10.82
N THR A 165 10.47 -9.03 9.58
CA THR A 165 11.70 -8.43 9.09
C THR A 165 11.43 -7.50 7.93
N GLU A 166 12.31 -6.51 7.72
CA GLU A 166 12.19 -5.53 6.66
C GLU A 166 13.27 -5.74 5.60
N TYR A 167 12.93 -5.40 4.38
CA TYR A 167 13.81 -5.42 3.23
C TYR A 167 13.69 -4.12 2.45
N PHE A 168 14.78 -3.76 1.82
CA PHE A 168 14.93 -2.52 1.09
C PHE A 168 15.33 -2.79 -0.36
N MET A 169 14.77 -2.03 -1.29
CA MET A 169 15.20 -2.02 -2.68
C MET A 169 15.19 -0.58 -3.21
N PRO A 170 16.30 -0.08 -3.80
CA PRO A 170 16.29 1.20 -4.48
C PRO A 170 15.44 1.12 -5.76
N MET A 171 14.67 2.16 -6.01
CA MET A 171 13.83 2.27 -7.20
C MET A 171 14.54 3.04 -8.34
N PRO A 172 14.15 2.84 -9.61
CA PRO A 172 14.75 3.52 -10.75
C PRO A 172 14.58 5.05 -10.73
N ASP A 173 13.53 5.56 -10.10
CA ASP A 173 13.24 6.99 -9.94
C ASP A 173 14.02 7.67 -8.82
N GLY A 174 14.86 6.91 -8.09
CA GLY A 174 15.62 7.36 -6.93
C GLY A 174 14.84 7.26 -5.61
N GLY A 175 13.60 6.74 -5.64
CA GLY A 175 12.84 6.38 -4.46
C GLY A 175 13.27 5.04 -3.87
N ASN A 176 12.55 4.60 -2.86
CA ASN A 176 12.81 3.35 -2.15
C ASN A 176 11.53 2.53 -2.06
N MET A 177 11.68 1.21 -2.21
CA MET A 177 10.63 0.25 -1.92
C MET A 177 11.01 -0.51 -0.64
N TRP A 178 10.13 -0.48 0.33
CA TRP A 178 10.24 -1.31 1.52
C TRP A 178 9.32 -2.51 1.41
N PHE A 179 9.77 -3.64 1.92
CA PHE A 179 9.03 -4.89 1.92
C PHE A 179 9.13 -5.53 3.30
N GLU A 180 8.02 -5.64 4.02
CA GLU A 180 7.94 -6.32 5.29
C GLU A 180 7.56 -7.79 5.09
N LEU A 181 8.35 -8.70 5.63
CA LEU A 181 8.07 -10.13 5.64
C LEU A 181 7.74 -10.57 7.06
N SER A 182 6.49 -10.89 7.30
CA SER A 182 6.01 -11.33 8.61
C SER A 182 5.57 -12.80 8.59
N HIS A 183 5.76 -13.50 9.71
CA HIS A 183 5.15 -14.81 9.96
C HIS A 183 4.25 -14.81 11.20
N ARG A 184 4.03 -13.64 11.80
CA ARG A 184 3.01 -13.38 12.83
C ARG A 184 1.98 -12.43 12.23
N ALA A 185 0.71 -12.74 12.42
CA ALA A 185 -0.39 -11.99 11.81
C ALA A 185 -0.43 -10.52 12.27
N ILE A 186 0.06 -10.27 13.47
CA ILE A 186 0.28 -8.94 14.00
C ILE A 186 1.73 -8.88 14.48
N ALA A 187 2.61 -8.44 13.60
CA ALA A 187 4.01 -8.22 13.95
C ALA A 187 4.09 -7.09 14.97
N GLY A 188 4.76 -7.36 16.06
CA GLY A 188 5.02 -6.34 17.06
C GLY A 188 5.18 -6.92 18.47
N ARG A 189 6.16 -6.41 19.17
CA ARG A 189 6.47 -6.75 20.57
C ARG A 189 5.35 -6.40 21.56
N TRP A 190 4.31 -5.71 21.06
CA TRP A 190 3.26 -5.11 21.89
C TRP A 190 2.02 -6.01 22.04
N ILE A 191 1.87 -7.03 21.21
CA ILE A 191 0.72 -7.93 21.25
C ILE A 191 1.16 -9.29 21.74
N ARG A 192 0.46 -9.77 22.74
CA ARG A 192 0.73 -11.10 23.29
C ARG A 192 0.37 -12.17 22.26
N PRO A 193 1.22 -13.20 22.07
CA PRO A 193 0.97 -14.26 21.09
C PRO A 193 -0.38 -14.98 21.26
N ASP A 194 -0.90 -15.03 22.50
CA ASP A 194 -2.22 -15.64 22.80
C ASP A 194 -3.43 -14.79 22.35
N LYS A 195 -3.17 -13.61 21.77
CA LYS A 195 -4.18 -12.68 21.25
C LYS A 195 -4.07 -12.47 19.74
N GLU A 196 -3.14 -13.13 19.09
CA GLU A 196 -3.01 -13.09 17.64
C GLU A 196 -4.09 -13.94 16.97
N PRO A 197 -4.53 -13.58 15.75
CA PRO A 197 -5.34 -14.45 14.92
C PRO A 197 -4.64 -15.79 14.68
N ASP A 198 -5.44 -16.86 14.51
CA ASP A 198 -4.90 -18.15 14.11
C ASP A 198 -4.33 -18.07 12.69
N THR A 199 -3.02 -18.16 12.59
CA THR A 199 -2.28 -18.12 11.32
C THR A 199 -2.76 -19.18 10.33
N ASP A 200 -3.02 -20.40 10.80
CA ASP A 200 -3.47 -21.49 9.92
C ASP A 200 -4.89 -21.22 9.39
N GLU A 201 -5.71 -20.52 10.15
CA GLU A 201 -7.03 -20.13 9.69
C GLU A 201 -6.97 -19.06 8.61
N LEU A 202 -6.07 -18.08 8.72
CA LEU A 202 -5.84 -17.09 7.65
C LEU A 202 -5.37 -17.79 6.37
N PHE A 203 -4.42 -18.73 6.45
CA PHE A 203 -3.96 -19.49 5.29
C PHE A 203 -5.01 -20.46 4.71
N ARG A 204 -6.04 -20.80 5.43
CA ARG A 204 -7.18 -21.56 4.88
C ARG A 204 -8.19 -20.70 4.12
N ARG A 205 -8.22 -19.39 4.39
CA ARG A 205 -9.19 -18.44 3.82
C ARG A 205 -8.61 -17.50 2.76
N PHE A 206 -7.28 -17.44 2.61
CA PHE A 206 -6.70 -16.64 1.55
C PHE A 206 -7.04 -17.20 0.17
N TYR A 207 -7.03 -16.34 -0.81
CA TYR A 207 -7.18 -16.71 -2.22
C TYR A 207 -6.18 -15.94 -3.08
N TYR A 208 -5.93 -16.40 -4.28
CA TYR A 208 -5.12 -15.67 -5.25
C TYR A 208 -6.01 -14.67 -6.00
N ALA A 209 -5.57 -13.43 -6.09
CA ALA A 209 -6.26 -12.43 -6.90
C ALA A 209 -6.28 -12.85 -8.37
N ASP A 210 -7.33 -12.45 -9.08
CA ASP A 210 -7.61 -12.87 -10.44
C ASP A 210 -6.42 -12.67 -11.39
N ASN A 211 -6.01 -13.74 -12.07
CA ASN A 211 -4.90 -13.78 -13.04
C ASN A 211 -3.52 -13.40 -12.46
N THR A 212 -3.33 -13.49 -11.15
CA THR A 212 -2.05 -13.22 -10.49
C THR A 212 -1.61 -14.38 -9.59
N ASP A 213 -0.38 -14.32 -9.09
CA ASP A 213 0.12 -15.20 -8.03
C ASP A 213 0.11 -14.51 -6.64
N ILE A 214 -0.51 -13.34 -6.54
CA ILE A 214 -0.61 -12.58 -5.30
C ILE A 214 -1.73 -13.18 -4.44
N GLY A 215 -1.36 -13.73 -3.29
CA GLY A 215 -2.32 -14.17 -2.29
C GLY A 215 -2.86 -12.96 -1.51
N ILE A 216 -4.17 -12.92 -1.32
CA ILE A 216 -4.86 -11.86 -0.58
C ILE A 216 -5.88 -12.43 0.40
N LEU A 217 -6.24 -11.65 1.37
CA LEU A 217 -7.35 -11.94 2.29
C LEU A 217 -8.64 -11.26 1.81
N SER A 218 -9.77 -11.75 2.27
CA SER A 218 -11.03 -11.02 2.09
C SER A 218 -10.94 -9.63 2.73
N PRO A 219 -11.71 -8.63 2.27
CA PRO A 219 -11.68 -7.29 2.86
C PRO A 219 -11.91 -7.28 4.38
N GLU A 220 -12.71 -8.24 4.90
CA GLU A 220 -13.01 -8.36 6.33
C GLU A 220 -11.82 -8.89 7.14
N ASP A 221 -10.93 -9.64 6.51
CA ASP A 221 -9.73 -10.21 7.14
C ASP A 221 -8.48 -9.35 6.90
N ASN A 222 -8.52 -8.41 5.94
CA ASN A 222 -7.40 -7.56 5.56
C ASN A 222 -7.45 -6.21 6.31
N LEU A 223 -7.32 -6.25 7.61
CA LEU A 223 -7.38 -5.07 8.48
C LEU A 223 -5.98 -4.63 8.94
#